data_bcac5fa56cfa36ad19e99743c5a7bb63
#
_entry.id   bcac5fa56cfa36ad19e99743c5a7bb63
#
_cell.length_a   1.000
_cell.length_b   1.000
_cell.length_c   1.000
_cell.angle_alpha   90.00
_cell.angle_beta   90.00
_cell.angle_gamma   90.00
#
_symmetry.space_group_name_H-M   'P 1'
#
loop_
_entity.id
_entity.type
_entity.pdbx_description
1 polymer ?
#
loop_
_entity_poly.entity_id
_entity_poly.type
_entity_poly.pdbx_seq_one_letter_code
_entity_poly.pdbx_strand_id
1 'polypeptide(L)'
;MFSARLFPLAALAIVVPALVGCAATQKRFYTADEMRSELETRVSTQMRDEIVIPFEIDDEIRQLARDVTRDASTESQKARAIVHAIIGLSGFSITYDWLSNKTAREVFREGKGNCLAYSNLFVGMARAVGVNATYADVAFSERITREAEIVVHATHITAAVRHTDGRTVLIDFTSTPERKYLGFDVIDDLEAIANFYNNQGFLYGYFTETEDVDFDPLEKELEMYRLALEVLPTFGRARNNLGVALRRRGRVDEAIEQYELAIEHDPRHAEALSNLGTAYMHQGRTEEALQAFRRAARNAGPDGFIHHRLGIVYLRLAMYQEAIEQFREALSREPEMADAHFHLGECYRAVGNEKKAIEEYEATLEVDPNYVTARTRLEGLSPSGEAAQ
;
A
#
# COMPACT_ATOMS: atom_id res chain seq x y z
N MET A 1 -5.21 -8.28 -19.98
CA MET A 1 -3.86 -8.35 -20.56
C MET A 1 -3.26 -6.96 -20.54
N PHE A 2 -2.58 -6.57 -19.48
CA PHE A 2 -1.84 -5.31 -19.42
C PHE A 2 -0.41 -5.56 -19.88
N SER A 3 -0.03 -4.94 -20.98
CA SER A 3 1.33 -4.95 -21.51
C SER A 3 2.24 -4.21 -20.54
N ALA A 4 3.14 -4.91 -19.86
CA ALA A 4 4.21 -4.31 -19.09
C ALA A 4 5.07 -3.44 -20.02
N ARG A 5 4.93 -2.13 -19.94
CA ARG A 5 5.81 -1.19 -20.64
C ARG A 5 7.13 -1.12 -19.89
N LEU A 6 8.17 -1.61 -20.49
CA LEU A 6 9.56 -1.42 -20.09
C LEU A 6 9.93 0.06 -20.24
N PHE A 7 10.14 0.76 -19.11
CA PHE A 7 10.67 2.12 -19.12
C PHE A 7 12.11 2.12 -18.59
N PRO A 8 13.04 2.85 -19.21
CA PRO A 8 14.39 3.02 -18.67
C PRO A 8 14.34 3.88 -17.40
N LEU A 9 14.95 3.41 -16.33
CA LEU A 9 15.04 4.10 -15.04
C LEU A 9 15.96 5.32 -15.14
N ALA A 10 15.42 6.47 -14.78
CA ALA A 10 16.21 7.64 -14.37
C ALA A 10 16.02 7.77 -12.84
N ALA A 11 17.04 7.40 -12.04
CA ALA A 11 16.98 7.68 -10.61
C ALA A 11 17.10 9.17 -10.36
N LEU A 12 16.12 9.73 -9.68
CA LEU A 12 16.09 11.13 -9.31
C LEU A 12 16.51 11.25 -7.84
N ALA A 13 17.68 11.82 -7.58
CA ALA A 13 18.06 12.21 -6.22
C ALA A 13 17.36 13.53 -5.87
N ILE A 14 16.29 13.46 -5.07
CA ILE A 14 15.56 14.64 -4.63
C ILE A 14 16.08 15.09 -3.28
N VAL A 15 16.62 16.30 -3.22
CA VAL A 15 17.02 16.95 -1.97
C VAL A 15 15.81 17.63 -1.37
N VAL A 16 15.22 17.02 -0.34
CA VAL A 16 14.16 17.66 0.45
C VAL A 16 14.79 18.27 1.69
N PRO A 17 14.68 19.61 1.91
CA PRO A 17 15.15 20.20 3.16
C PRO A 17 14.26 19.68 4.30
N ALA A 18 14.87 18.97 5.25
CA ALA A 18 14.17 18.51 6.44
C ALA A 18 13.65 19.71 7.24
N LEU A 19 12.35 19.81 7.42
CA LEU A 19 11.78 20.59 8.50
C LEU A 19 12.22 19.93 9.82
N VAL A 20 12.87 20.71 10.68
CA VAL A 20 13.38 20.28 11.99
C VAL A 20 12.19 19.79 12.82
N GLY A 21 11.95 18.50 12.81
CA GLY A 21 11.02 17.82 13.70
C GLY A 21 11.74 17.49 15.02
N CYS A 22 11.02 17.60 16.13
CA CYS A 22 11.42 17.31 17.50
C CYS A 22 12.28 16.04 17.61
N ALA A 23 13.17 16.03 18.62
CA ALA A 23 14.12 14.99 18.95
C ALA A 23 13.51 13.57 18.83
N ALA A 24 13.60 12.99 17.65
CA ALA A 24 13.27 11.60 17.44
C ALA A 24 14.34 10.76 18.18
N THR A 25 13.89 9.80 18.95
CA THR A 25 14.69 8.69 19.43
C THR A 25 15.59 8.24 18.29
N GLN A 26 16.90 8.23 18.54
CA GLN A 26 17.90 7.89 17.53
C GLN A 26 17.57 6.48 17.03
N LYS A 27 16.97 6.38 15.82
CA LYS A 27 16.58 5.09 15.23
C LYS A 27 17.85 4.24 15.05
N ARG A 28 17.80 3.00 15.53
CA ARG A 28 18.96 2.11 15.51
C ARG A 28 19.11 1.50 14.11
N PHE A 29 20.32 1.56 13.58
CA PHE A 29 20.71 0.89 12.35
C PHE A 29 21.55 -0.33 12.69
N TYR A 30 21.23 -1.45 12.07
CA TYR A 30 21.84 -2.73 12.33
C TYR A 30 22.80 -3.12 11.19
N THR A 31 23.88 -3.83 11.54
CA THR A 31 24.56 -4.70 10.57
C THR A 31 23.67 -5.93 10.30
N ALA A 32 23.95 -6.68 9.23
CA ALA A 32 23.18 -7.89 8.94
C ALA A 32 23.25 -8.92 10.08
N ASP A 33 24.43 -9.08 10.71
CA ASP A 33 24.63 -10.03 11.82
C ASP A 33 23.89 -9.59 13.09
N GLU A 34 23.95 -8.29 13.45
CA GLU A 34 23.18 -7.74 14.55
C GLU A 34 21.67 -7.89 14.33
N MET A 35 21.21 -7.64 13.10
CA MET A 35 19.79 -7.79 12.75
C MET A 35 19.35 -9.26 12.83
N ARG A 36 20.19 -10.20 12.37
CA ARG A 36 19.89 -11.63 12.49
C ARG A 36 19.71 -12.02 13.95
N SER A 37 20.65 -11.62 14.81
CA SER A 37 20.55 -11.87 16.26
C SER A 37 19.30 -11.24 16.88
N GLU A 38 18.95 -10.04 16.48
CA GLU A 38 17.73 -9.35 16.96
C GLU A 38 16.47 -10.11 16.53
N LEU A 39 16.37 -10.52 15.25
CA LEU A 39 15.22 -11.27 14.72
C LEU A 39 15.09 -12.67 15.37
N GLU A 40 16.20 -13.36 15.62
CA GLU A 40 16.16 -14.65 16.31
C GLU A 40 15.57 -14.57 17.73
N THR A 41 15.63 -13.41 18.37
CA THR A 41 14.99 -13.18 19.67
C THR A 41 13.52 -12.84 19.58
N ARG A 42 13.07 -12.25 18.46
CA ARG A 42 11.69 -11.80 18.23
C ARG A 42 10.83 -12.85 17.59
N VAL A 43 11.41 -13.56 16.62
CA VAL A 43 10.71 -14.51 15.78
C VAL A 43 10.63 -15.87 16.46
N SER A 44 9.43 -16.45 16.47
CA SER A 44 9.16 -17.77 17.03
C SER A 44 10.05 -18.85 16.37
N THR A 45 10.40 -19.89 17.13
CA THR A 45 11.29 -20.95 16.64
C THR A 45 10.78 -21.60 15.35
N GLN A 46 9.45 -21.66 15.17
CA GLN A 46 8.81 -22.24 13.99
C GLN A 46 9.03 -21.41 12.72
N MET A 47 9.22 -20.09 12.88
CA MET A 47 9.39 -19.15 11.77
C MET A 47 10.85 -18.76 11.50
N ARG A 48 11.81 -19.28 12.28
CA ARG A 48 13.23 -18.87 12.17
C ARG A 48 13.86 -19.22 10.83
N ASP A 49 13.44 -20.29 10.20
CA ASP A 49 13.94 -20.70 8.89
C ASP A 49 13.49 -19.75 7.76
N GLU A 50 12.45 -18.95 8.02
CA GLU A 50 11.94 -17.92 7.11
C GLU A 50 12.63 -16.54 7.29
N ILE A 51 13.57 -16.44 8.26
CA ILE A 51 14.25 -15.17 8.51
C ILE A 51 15.19 -14.83 7.37
N VAL A 52 14.86 -13.73 6.69
CA VAL A 52 15.67 -13.11 5.66
C VAL A 52 16.04 -11.69 6.07
N ILE A 53 17.30 -11.31 5.88
CA ILE A 53 17.74 -9.92 6.04
C ILE A 53 17.77 -9.26 4.66
N PRO A 54 16.76 -8.45 4.30
CA PRO A 54 16.60 -8.00 2.92
C PRO A 54 17.78 -7.18 2.37
N PHE A 55 18.47 -6.42 3.25
CA PHE A 55 19.63 -5.60 2.88
C PHE A 55 20.98 -6.31 3.04
N GLU A 56 20.99 -7.62 3.36
CA GLU A 56 22.23 -8.39 3.46
C GLU A 56 22.86 -8.57 2.08
N ILE A 57 24.18 -8.25 2.01
CA ILE A 57 24.98 -8.34 0.78
C ILE A 57 26.11 -9.35 0.94
N ASP A 58 26.48 -9.99 -0.16
CA ASP A 58 27.65 -10.89 -0.23
C ASP A 58 28.95 -10.13 -0.51
N ASP A 59 30.05 -10.86 -0.59
CA ASP A 59 31.37 -10.26 -0.78
C ASP A 59 31.54 -9.64 -2.17
N GLU A 60 30.85 -10.15 -3.19
CA GLU A 60 30.87 -9.59 -4.54
C GLU A 60 30.24 -8.20 -4.56
N ILE A 61 29.05 -8.06 -3.98
CA ILE A 61 28.34 -6.78 -3.88
C ILE A 61 29.13 -5.80 -3.00
N ARG A 62 29.73 -6.30 -1.91
CA ARG A 62 30.58 -5.49 -1.01
C ARG A 62 31.83 -4.98 -1.71
N GLN A 63 32.46 -5.82 -2.54
CA GLN A 63 33.64 -5.42 -3.31
C GLN A 63 33.26 -4.39 -4.37
N LEU A 64 32.18 -4.59 -5.10
CA LEU A 64 31.66 -3.59 -6.04
C LEU A 64 31.41 -2.24 -5.37
N ALA A 65 30.77 -2.23 -4.19
CA ALA A 65 30.53 -0.99 -3.46
C ALA A 65 31.82 -0.24 -3.13
N ARG A 66 32.90 -0.96 -2.72
CA ARG A 66 34.22 -0.39 -2.48
C ARG A 66 34.85 0.16 -3.75
N ASP A 67 34.76 -0.58 -4.85
CA ASP A 67 35.40 -0.21 -6.11
C ASP A 67 34.78 1.05 -6.71
N VAL A 68 33.46 1.15 -6.74
CA VAL A 68 32.73 2.30 -7.29
C VAL A 68 32.87 3.56 -6.42
N THR A 69 33.20 3.38 -5.14
CA THR A 69 33.35 4.51 -4.20
C THR A 69 34.79 4.86 -3.89
N ARG A 70 35.77 4.21 -4.55
CA ARG A 70 37.22 4.35 -4.25
C ARG A 70 37.71 5.80 -4.26
N ASP A 71 37.26 6.60 -5.24
CA ASP A 71 37.67 8.00 -5.42
C ASP A 71 36.69 9.00 -4.75
N ALA A 72 35.68 8.51 -4.06
CA ALA A 72 34.70 9.35 -3.39
C ALA A 72 35.14 9.71 -1.96
N SER A 73 35.31 11.00 -1.69
CA SER A 73 35.80 11.52 -0.41
C SER A 73 34.69 11.87 0.57
N THR A 74 33.43 12.04 0.11
CA THR A 74 32.29 12.42 0.94
C THR A 74 31.16 11.39 0.86
N GLU A 75 30.30 11.31 1.89
CA GLU A 75 29.12 10.43 1.89
C GLU A 75 28.21 10.68 0.67
N SER A 76 27.99 11.95 0.31
CA SER A 76 27.21 12.30 -0.88
C SER A 76 27.83 11.78 -2.19
N GLN A 77 29.13 11.83 -2.32
CA GLN A 77 29.83 11.29 -3.50
C GLN A 77 29.74 9.77 -3.53
N LYS A 78 29.93 9.09 -2.38
CA LYS A 78 29.77 7.63 -2.26
C LYS A 78 28.35 7.20 -2.61
N ALA A 79 27.34 7.86 -2.01
CA ALA A 79 25.93 7.56 -2.29
C ALA A 79 25.61 7.70 -3.78
N ARG A 80 26.08 8.79 -4.40
CA ARG A 80 25.86 9.02 -5.85
C ARG A 80 26.58 7.97 -6.70
N ALA A 81 27.80 7.58 -6.35
CA ALA A 81 28.55 6.54 -7.07
C ALA A 81 27.81 5.18 -7.00
N ILE A 82 27.25 4.83 -5.84
CA ILE A 82 26.43 3.61 -5.67
C ILE A 82 25.17 3.68 -6.52
N VAL A 83 24.44 4.80 -6.49
CA VAL A 83 23.23 5.00 -7.34
C VAL A 83 23.59 4.80 -8.81
N HIS A 84 24.67 5.43 -9.29
CA HIS A 84 25.14 5.27 -10.67
C HIS A 84 25.54 3.83 -10.98
N ALA A 85 26.16 3.12 -10.03
CA ALA A 85 26.49 1.71 -10.22
C ALA A 85 25.24 0.83 -10.31
N ILE A 86 24.24 1.04 -9.44
CA ILE A 86 22.98 0.31 -9.48
C ILE A 86 22.25 0.54 -10.81
N ILE A 87 22.16 1.80 -11.27
CA ILE A 87 21.48 2.15 -12.53
C ILE A 87 22.31 1.77 -13.76
N GLY A 88 23.61 1.91 -13.67
CA GLY A 88 24.56 1.72 -14.75
C GLY A 88 25.26 0.37 -14.75
N LEU A 89 24.78 -0.62 -13.97
CA LEU A 89 25.25 -2.01 -14.07
C LEU A 89 25.09 -2.47 -15.50
N SER A 90 26.15 -2.22 -16.27
CA SER A 90 26.22 -2.38 -17.73
C SER A 90 25.95 -3.83 -18.11
N GLY A 91 24.82 -4.06 -18.71
CA GLY A 91 24.32 -5.38 -19.13
C GLY A 91 23.00 -5.77 -18.45
N PHE A 92 22.60 -5.12 -17.39
CA PHE A 92 21.28 -5.30 -16.78
C PHE A 92 20.43 -4.05 -17.06
N SER A 93 19.42 -4.17 -17.90
CA SER A 93 18.32 -3.23 -17.90
C SER A 93 17.64 -3.36 -16.55
N ILE A 94 17.92 -2.44 -15.61
CA ILE A 94 17.18 -2.40 -14.35
C ILE A 94 15.71 -2.27 -14.70
N THR A 95 14.95 -3.31 -14.38
CA THR A 95 13.52 -3.36 -14.66
C THR A 95 12.78 -3.12 -13.35
N TYR A 96 12.06 -2.01 -13.28
CA TYR A 96 11.11 -1.81 -12.20
C TYR A 96 9.92 -2.73 -12.38
N ASP A 97 9.70 -3.58 -11.39
CA ASP A 97 8.57 -4.48 -11.34
C ASP A 97 7.96 -4.43 -9.93
N TRP A 98 6.79 -3.84 -9.83
CA TRP A 98 6.10 -3.65 -8.56
C TRP A 98 5.74 -4.97 -7.84
N LEU A 99 5.64 -6.08 -8.59
CA LEU A 99 5.41 -7.42 -8.06
C LEU A 99 6.70 -8.13 -7.61
N SER A 100 7.86 -7.51 -7.79
CA SER A 100 9.16 -8.14 -7.51
C SER A 100 9.75 -7.62 -6.20
N ASN A 101 9.26 -8.14 -5.07
CA ASN A 101 9.77 -7.82 -3.73
C ASN A 101 10.95 -8.75 -3.40
N LYS A 102 12.18 -8.23 -3.50
CA LYS A 102 13.41 -9.01 -3.45
C LYS A 102 14.41 -8.49 -2.43
N THR A 103 15.32 -9.37 -2.02
CA THR A 103 16.50 -9.01 -1.24
C THR A 103 17.55 -8.29 -2.09
N ALA A 104 18.53 -7.67 -1.45
CA ALA A 104 19.67 -7.03 -2.12
C ALA A 104 20.42 -7.98 -3.05
N ARG A 105 20.63 -9.24 -2.61
CA ARG A 105 21.34 -10.27 -3.40
C ARG A 105 20.56 -10.68 -4.65
N GLU A 106 19.25 -10.84 -4.53
CA GLU A 106 18.39 -11.24 -5.65
C GLU A 106 18.29 -10.11 -6.68
N VAL A 107 18.09 -8.86 -6.23
CA VAL A 107 18.08 -7.69 -7.14
C VAL A 107 19.42 -7.57 -7.88
N PHE A 108 20.53 -7.75 -7.20
CA PHE A 108 21.86 -7.68 -7.81
C PHE A 108 22.05 -8.73 -8.91
N ARG A 109 21.56 -9.95 -8.70
CA ARG A 109 21.71 -11.06 -9.67
C ARG A 109 20.73 -10.96 -10.83
N GLU A 110 19.53 -10.50 -10.58
CA GLU A 110 18.43 -10.56 -11.54
C GLU A 110 18.14 -9.23 -12.25
N GLY A 111 18.64 -8.12 -11.70
CA GLY A 111 18.42 -6.77 -12.25
C GLY A 111 16.94 -6.33 -12.23
N LYS A 112 16.10 -6.93 -11.36
CA LYS A 112 14.67 -6.74 -11.33
C LYS A 112 14.17 -6.62 -9.89
N GLY A 113 13.35 -5.60 -9.60
CA GLY A 113 12.83 -5.35 -8.26
C GLY A 113 11.85 -4.20 -8.18
N ASN A 114 11.15 -4.11 -7.05
CA ASN A 114 10.33 -2.94 -6.68
C ASN A 114 11.19 -1.88 -5.94
N CYS A 115 10.54 -0.79 -5.49
CA CYS A 115 11.24 0.29 -4.78
C CYS A 115 11.97 -0.19 -3.52
N LEU A 116 11.34 -1.04 -2.70
CA LEU A 116 11.96 -1.58 -1.49
C LEU A 116 13.15 -2.50 -1.82
N ALA A 117 13.04 -3.33 -2.86
CA ALA A 117 14.09 -4.24 -3.29
C ALA A 117 15.36 -3.49 -3.73
N TYR A 118 15.23 -2.41 -4.53
CA TYR A 118 16.38 -1.56 -4.87
C TYR A 118 16.91 -0.77 -3.67
N SER A 119 16.02 -0.35 -2.77
CA SER A 119 16.43 0.29 -1.52
C SER A 119 17.26 -0.64 -0.63
N ASN A 120 16.90 -1.93 -0.57
CA ASN A 120 17.67 -2.96 0.13
C ASN A 120 19.09 -3.08 -0.42
N LEU A 121 19.24 -3.13 -1.76
CA LEU A 121 20.57 -3.18 -2.40
C LEU A 121 21.36 -1.92 -2.11
N PHE A 122 20.76 -0.74 -2.26
CA PHE A 122 21.41 0.52 -1.98
C PHE A 122 21.86 0.63 -0.52
N VAL A 123 20.99 0.32 0.43
CA VAL A 123 21.28 0.39 1.88
C VAL A 123 22.43 -0.57 2.25
N GLY A 124 22.41 -1.80 1.73
CA GLY A 124 23.48 -2.77 1.95
C GLY A 124 24.83 -2.29 1.43
N MET A 125 24.88 -1.80 0.18
CA MET A 125 26.10 -1.26 -0.44
C MET A 125 26.60 0.00 0.28
N ALA A 126 25.71 0.93 0.60
CA ALA A 126 26.04 2.21 1.22
C ALA A 126 26.63 2.02 2.63
N ARG A 127 26.04 1.15 3.44
CA ARG A 127 26.56 0.82 4.79
C ARG A 127 27.91 0.13 4.72
N ALA A 128 28.15 -0.72 3.73
CA ALA A 128 29.44 -1.41 3.54
C ALA A 128 30.64 -0.46 3.29
N VAL A 129 30.36 0.78 2.85
CA VAL A 129 31.37 1.84 2.62
C VAL A 129 31.25 3.02 3.57
N GLY A 130 30.50 2.85 4.68
CA GLY A 130 30.40 3.83 5.77
C GLY A 130 29.47 5.02 5.47
N VAL A 131 28.51 4.88 4.56
CA VAL A 131 27.46 5.88 4.33
C VAL A 131 26.29 5.60 5.29
N ASN A 132 25.80 6.65 5.96
CA ASN A 132 24.65 6.57 6.87
C ASN A 132 23.34 6.47 6.08
N ALA A 133 23.05 5.25 5.56
CA ALA A 133 21.88 4.94 4.77
C ALA A 133 20.79 4.24 5.61
N THR A 134 19.56 4.61 5.37
CA THR A 134 18.36 4.09 6.02
C THR A 134 17.20 4.01 5.03
N TYR A 135 16.01 3.78 5.53
CA TYR A 135 14.78 3.74 4.74
C TYR A 135 13.89 4.94 5.07
N ALA A 136 13.03 5.27 4.13
CA ALA A 136 11.99 6.26 4.31
C ALA A 136 10.67 5.75 3.73
N ASP A 137 9.61 5.91 4.50
CA ASP A 137 8.22 5.75 4.02
C ASP A 137 7.77 7.09 3.44
N VAL A 138 7.37 7.08 2.17
CA VAL A 138 7.10 8.31 1.41
C VAL A 138 5.61 8.38 1.07
N ALA A 139 4.98 9.50 1.44
CA ALA A 139 3.61 9.78 1.09
C ALA A 139 3.53 10.46 -0.28
N PHE A 140 2.64 9.97 -1.14
CA PHE A 140 2.37 10.53 -2.46
C PHE A 140 0.97 11.14 -2.58
N SER A 141 0.80 11.98 -3.60
CA SER A 141 -0.51 12.51 -4.01
C SER A 141 -1.28 11.60 -4.98
N GLU A 142 -0.83 10.36 -5.21
CA GLU A 142 -1.42 9.50 -6.24
C GLU A 142 -2.61 8.65 -5.76
N ARG A 143 -3.48 8.37 -6.74
CA ARG A 143 -4.65 7.50 -6.58
C ARG A 143 -4.23 6.06 -6.33
N ILE A 144 -4.92 5.45 -5.38
CA ILE A 144 -4.80 4.02 -5.06
C ILE A 144 -5.48 3.23 -6.17
N THR A 145 -4.76 2.29 -6.78
CA THR A 145 -5.38 1.35 -7.73
C THR A 145 -6.15 0.31 -6.94
N ARG A 146 -7.43 0.12 -7.28
CA ARG A 146 -8.32 -0.85 -6.63
C ARG A 146 -8.52 -2.05 -7.51
N GLU A 147 -8.32 -3.23 -6.96
CA GLU A 147 -8.85 -4.47 -7.51
C GLU A 147 -9.92 -4.99 -6.55
N ALA A 148 -11.16 -5.08 -7.03
CA ALA A 148 -12.32 -5.51 -6.25
C ALA A 148 -12.55 -4.70 -4.95
N GLU A 149 -13.13 -5.30 -3.92
CA GLU A 149 -13.48 -4.65 -2.64
C GLU A 149 -12.27 -4.36 -1.70
N ILE A 150 -11.03 -4.49 -2.18
CA ILE A 150 -9.82 -4.39 -1.36
C ILE A 150 -9.11 -3.06 -1.64
N VAL A 151 -8.97 -2.24 -0.61
CA VAL A 151 -8.09 -1.07 -0.64
C VAL A 151 -6.68 -1.53 -0.33
N VAL A 152 -5.83 -1.58 -1.34
CA VAL A 152 -4.40 -1.84 -1.17
C VAL A 152 -3.66 -0.51 -1.17
N HIS A 153 -3.17 -0.11 -0.01
CA HIS A 153 -2.19 0.96 0.07
C HIS A 153 -0.81 0.41 -0.28
N ALA A 154 -0.37 0.67 -1.50
CA ALA A 154 1.03 0.50 -1.84
C ALA A 154 1.81 1.64 -1.18
N THR A 155 2.46 1.37 -0.07
CA THR A 155 3.42 2.29 0.52
C THR A 155 4.68 2.32 -0.32
N HIS A 156 5.23 3.50 -0.50
CA HIS A 156 6.47 3.65 -1.21
C HIS A 156 7.63 3.76 -0.21
N ILE A 157 8.30 2.65 0.00
CA ILE A 157 9.53 2.63 0.81
C ILE A 157 10.71 2.88 -0.12
N THR A 158 11.47 3.91 0.17
CA THR A 158 12.68 4.27 -0.57
C THR A 158 13.90 4.32 0.36
N ALA A 159 15.08 4.42 -0.22
CA ALA A 159 16.28 4.63 0.57
C ALA A 159 16.47 6.12 0.92
N ALA A 160 17.12 6.39 2.03
CA ALA A 160 17.47 7.71 2.47
C ALA A 160 18.92 7.76 2.98
N VAL A 161 19.61 8.87 2.74
CA VAL A 161 20.95 9.16 3.30
C VAL A 161 20.84 10.36 4.22
N ARG A 162 21.21 10.17 5.48
CA ARG A 162 21.24 11.22 6.47
C ARG A 162 22.63 11.82 6.55
N HIS A 163 22.77 13.08 6.16
CA HIS A 163 24.03 13.81 6.24
C HIS A 163 24.33 14.31 7.65
N THR A 164 25.63 14.54 7.91
CA THR A 164 26.11 15.08 9.19
C THR A 164 25.59 16.49 9.51
N ASP A 165 25.16 17.25 8.51
CA ASP A 165 24.51 18.55 8.65
C ASP A 165 23.00 18.48 8.97
N GLY A 166 22.46 17.27 9.17
CA GLY A 166 21.07 17.02 9.52
C GLY A 166 20.11 16.93 8.32
N ARG A 167 20.58 17.16 7.10
CA ARG A 167 19.77 16.98 5.89
C ARG A 167 19.57 15.50 5.59
N THR A 168 18.38 15.16 5.10
CA THR A 168 18.07 13.82 4.59
C THR A 168 17.84 13.90 3.08
N VAL A 169 18.51 13.05 2.32
CA VAL A 169 18.35 12.92 0.87
C VAL A 169 17.68 11.61 0.59
N LEU A 170 16.51 11.66 -0.07
CA LEU A 170 15.81 10.48 -0.55
C LEU A 170 16.45 9.98 -1.85
N ILE A 171 16.51 8.66 -2.00
CA ILE A 171 17.03 7.98 -3.19
C ILE A 171 15.93 7.05 -3.67
N ASP A 172 15.21 7.53 -4.67
CA ASP A 172 14.08 6.82 -5.25
C ASP A 172 14.47 6.16 -6.58
N PHE A 173 14.14 4.88 -6.70
CA PHE A 173 14.40 4.05 -7.87
C PHE A 173 13.17 3.88 -8.76
N THR A 174 12.12 4.68 -8.58
CA THR A 174 10.94 4.66 -9.46
C THR A 174 11.12 5.54 -10.68
N SER A 175 10.53 5.13 -11.79
CA SER A 175 10.69 5.80 -13.10
C SER A 175 9.71 6.96 -13.35
N THR A 176 8.92 7.40 -12.35
CA THR A 176 7.90 8.45 -12.54
C THR A 176 8.39 9.80 -12.04
N PRO A 177 8.94 10.67 -12.92
CA PRO A 177 9.49 11.97 -12.54
C PRO A 177 8.44 13.00 -12.09
N GLU A 178 7.16 12.74 -12.26
CA GLU A 178 6.05 13.67 -11.97
C GLU A 178 5.44 13.49 -10.57
N ARG A 179 5.95 12.56 -9.76
CA ARG A 179 5.41 12.32 -8.43
C ARG A 179 5.69 13.48 -7.48
N LYS A 180 4.64 14.03 -6.89
CA LYS A 180 4.78 15.02 -5.81
C LYS A 180 4.80 14.31 -4.47
N TYR A 181 5.94 14.39 -3.81
CA TYR A 181 6.06 13.95 -2.42
C TYR A 181 5.29 14.92 -1.50
N LEU A 182 4.37 14.37 -0.71
CA LEU A 182 3.63 15.12 0.31
C LEU A 182 4.39 15.19 1.62
N GLY A 183 5.28 14.22 1.86
CA GLY A 183 6.12 14.09 3.04
C GLY A 183 6.83 12.75 3.06
N PHE A 184 7.68 12.55 4.05
CA PHE A 184 8.30 11.26 4.32
C PHE A 184 8.62 11.12 5.81
N ASP A 185 8.61 9.89 6.28
CA ASP A 185 9.08 9.49 7.59
C ASP A 185 10.27 8.57 7.45
N VAL A 186 11.36 8.86 8.17
CA VAL A 186 12.50 7.93 8.25
C VAL A 186 12.06 6.75 9.10
N ILE A 187 12.14 5.56 8.56
CA ILE A 187 11.80 4.31 9.26
C ILE A 187 13.08 3.56 9.67
N ASP A 188 12.99 2.75 10.71
CA ASP A 188 14.10 1.90 11.14
C ASP A 188 14.14 0.56 10.37
N ASP A 189 15.19 -0.21 10.63
CA ASP A 189 15.42 -1.47 9.92
C ASP A 189 14.35 -2.52 10.23
N LEU A 190 13.83 -2.57 11.45
CA LEU A 190 12.75 -3.49 11.82
C LEU A 190 11.46 -3.17 11.06
N GLU A 191 11.14 -1.89 10.95
CA GLU A 191 9.97 -1.46 10.18
C GLU A 191 10.14 -1.73 8.67
N ALA A 192 11.37 -1.55 8.14
CA ALA A 192 11.67 -1.90 6.74
C ALA A 192 11.55 -3.41 6.49
N ILE A 193 12.00 -4.26 7.41
CA ILE A 193 11.88 -5.72 7.33
C ILE A 193 10.41 -6.14 7.48
N ALA A 194 9.66 -5.54 8.39
CA ALA A 194 8.23 -5.79 8.52
C ALA A 194 7.48 -5.44 7.22
N ASN A 195 7.83 -4.33 6.55
CA ASN A 195 7.32 -3.99 5.23
C ASN A 195 7.70 -5.04 4.17
N PHE A 196 8.93 -5.55 4.21
CA PHE A 196 9.35 -6.61 3.29
C PHE A 196 8.47 -7.86 3.42
N TYR A 197 8.25 -8.37 4.62
CA TYR A 197 7.38 -9.53 4.84
C TYR A 197 5.91 -9.22 4.53
N ASN A 198 5.43 -8.02 4.87
CA ASN A 198 4.08 -7.60 4.50
C ASN A 198 3.87 -7.61 2.98
N ASN A 199 4.85 -7.13 2.21
CA ASN A 199 4.79 -7.14 0.75
C ASN A 199 4.87 -8.58 0.20
N GLN A 200 5.67 -9.47 0.82
CA GLN A 200 5.68 -10.88 0.45
C GLN A 200 4.31 -11.54 0.67
N GLY A 201 3.66 -11.27 1.81
CA GLY A 201 2.31 -11.76 2.07
C GLY A 201 1.32 -11.31 1.01
N PHE A 202 1.35 -10.02 0.64
CA PHE A 202 0.52 -9.49 -0.44
C PHE A 202 0.74 -10.23 -1.77
N LEU A 203 1.98 -10.49 -2.14
CA LEU A 203 2.31 -11.19 -3.39
C LEU A 203 1.78 -12.63 -3.40
N TYR A 204 1.94 -13.37 -2.31
CA TYR A 204 1.35 -14.71 -2.19
C TYR A 204 -0.17 -14.67 -2.31
N GLY A 205 -0.84 -13.70 -1.70
CA GLY A 205 -2.28 -13.52 -1.83
C GLY A 205 -2.74 -13.11 -3.23
N TYR A 206 -1.90 -12.42 -4.00
CA TYR A 206 -2.20 -11.98 -5.37
C TYR A 206 -2.04 -13.11 -6.41
N PHE A 207 -1.04 -13.98 -6.23
CA PHE A 207 -0.73 -15.06 -7.19
C PHE A 207 -1.47 -16.38 -6.95
N THR A 208 -2.49 -16.41 -6.10
CA THR A 208 -3.23 -17.64 -5.73
C THR A 208 -3.86 -18.40 -6.89
N GLU A 209 -3.99 -17.80 -8.08
CA GLU A 209 -4.74 -18.39 -9.20
C GLU A 209 -3.86 -18.94 -10.34
N THR A 210 -2.52 -18.84 -10.27
CA THR A 210 -1.73 -18.92 -11.50
C THR A 210 -0.70 -20.05 -11.62
N GLU A 211 -0.33 -20.81 -10.57
CA GLU A 211 0.77 -21.76 -10.69
C GLU A 211 0.59 -23.05 -9.89
N ASP A 212 1.07 -24.17 -10.48
CA ASP A 212 1.35 -25.44 -9.82
C ASP A 212 2.54 -25.25 -8.84
N VAL A 213 2.25 -24.83 -7.62
CA VAL A 213 3.27 -24.67 -6.57
C VAL A 213 3.09 -25.75 -5.49
N ASP A 214 4.21 -26.26 -4.94
CA ASP A 214 4.23 -27.29 -3.91
C ASP A 214 3.81 -26.80 -2.51
N PHE A 215 3.22 -25.61 -2.41
CA PHE A 215 2.76 -25.01 -1.15
C PHE A 215 1.38 -24.33 -1.33
N ASP A 216 0.66 -24.14 -0.23
CA ASP A 216 -0.59 -23.34 -0.23
C ASP A 216 -0.25 -21.85 -0.20
N PRO A 217 -0.45 -21.10 -1.30
CA PRO A 217 -0.15 -19.67 -1.35
C PRO A 217 -0.92 -18.87 -0.31
N LEU A 218 -2.13 -19.32 0.01
CA LEU A 218 -2.98 -18.64 1.00
C LEU A 218 -2.46 -18.83 2.43
N GLU A 219 -1.94 -20.01 2.78
CA GLU A 219 -1.27 -20.17 4.08
C GLU A 219 0.03 -19.37 4.13
N LYS A 220 0.81 -19.35 3.04
CA LYS A 220 2.04 -18.55 2.96
C LYS A 220 1.75 -17.05 3.09
N GLU A 221 0.63 -16.57 2.52
CA GLU A 221 0.17 -15.20 2.74
C GLU A 221 0.01 -14.87 4.24
N LEU A 222 -0.73 -15.71 4.97
CA LEU A 222 -0.94 -15.51 6.41
C LEU A 222 0.37 -15.59 7.20
N GLU A 223 1.23 -16.53 6.83
CA GLU A 223 2.54 -16.75 7.45
C GLU A 223 3.41 -15.50 7.33
N MET A 224 3.50 -14.90 6.16
CA MET A 224 4.29 -13.69 5.94
C MET A 224 3.76 -12.48 6.73
N TYR A 225 2.44 -12.30 6.81
CA TYR A 225 1.87 -11.24 7.66
C TYR A 225 2.15 -11.48 9.15
N ARG A 226 2.07 -12.75 9.62
CA ARG A 226 2.43 -13.09 11.00
C ARG A 226 3.90 -12.83 11.28
N LEU A 227 4.79 -13.18 10.34
CA LEU A 227 6.22 -12.91 10.47
C LEU A 227 6.50 -11.40 10.53
N ALA A 228 5.83 -10.59 9.71
CA ALA A 228 5.91 -9.14 9.80
C ALA A 228 5.52 -8.62 11.20
N LEU A 229 4.52 -9.24 11.83
CA LEU A 229 4.05 -8.89 13.17
C LEU A 229 4.94 -9.44 14.30
N GLU A 230 5.63 -10.56 14.10
CA GLU A 230 6.65 -11.02 15.04
C GLU A 230 7.87 -10.08 15.02
N VAL A 231 8.26 -9.59 13.84
CA VAL A 231 9.33 -8.58 13.69
C VAL A 231 8.90 -7.24 14.33
N LEU A 232 7.72 -6.76 14.03
CA LEU A 232 7.20 -5.48 14.53
C LEU A 232 5.73 -5.63 14.99
N PRO A 233 5.47 -5.96 16.25
CA PRO A 233 4.13 -6.22 16.77
C PRO A 233 3.14 -5.06 16.64
N THR A 234 3.63 -3.82 16.53
CA THR A 234 2.81 -2.60 16.38
C THR A 234 2.53 -2.25 14.91
N PHE A 235 2.93 -3.10 13.96
CA PHE A 235 2.82 -2.79 12.54
C PHE A 235 1.36 -2.89 12.03
N GLY A 236 0.63 -1.78 12.09
CA GLY A 236 -0.80 -1.71 11.80
C GLY A 236 -1.16 -2.18 10.38
N ARG A 237 -0.31 -1.93 9.38
CA ARG A 237 -0.54 -2.39 8.00
C ARG A 237 -0.57 -3.92 7.89
N ALA A 238 0.38 -4.61 8.50
CA ALA A 238 0.39 -6.07 8.48
C ALA A 238 -0.81 -6.65 9.22
N ARG A 239 -1.24 -6.02 10.34
CA ARG A 239 -2.48 -6.43 11.03
C ARG A 239 -3.71 -6.25 10.15
N ASN A 240 -3.84 -5.10 9.50
CA ASN A 240 -4.93 -4.85 8.56
C ASN A 240 -4.93 -5.89 7.42
N ASN A 241 -3.79 -6.15 6.81
CA ASN A 241 -3.67 -7.09 5.69
C ASN A 241 -3.93 -8.54 6.13
N LEU A 242 -3.45 -8.94 7.32
CA LEU A 242 -3.79 -10.23 7.93
C LEU A 242 -5.30 -10.37 8.14
N GLY A 243 -5.95 -9.32 8.65
CA GLY A 243 -7.40 -9.28 8.80
C GLY A 243 -8.14 -9.43 7.46
N VAL A 244 -7.67 -8.77 6.39
CA VAL A 244 -8.23 -8.92 5.04
C VAL A 244 -8.09 -10.35 4.55
N ALA A 245 -6.91 -10.95 4.70
CA ALA A 245 -6.64 -12.33 4.30
C ALA A 245 -7.50 -13.34 5.09
N LEU A 246 -7.67 -13.15 6.39
CA LEU A 246 -8.55 -13.96 7.25
C LEU A 246 -10.01 -13.85 6.82
N ARG A 247 -10.50 -12.63 6.56
CA ARG A 247 -11.87 -12.40 6.10
C ARG A 247 -12.16 -13.09 4.76
N ARG A 248 -11.24 -13.03 3.79
CA ARG A 248 -11.36 -13.74 2.51
C ARG A 248 -11.53 -15.26 2.70
N ARG A 249 -10.98 -15.81 3.78
CA ARG A 249 -11.13 -17.25 4.17
C ARG A 249 -12.35 -17.53 5.03
N GLY A 250 -13.22 -16.55 5.24
CA GLY A 250 -14.40 -16.72 6.11
C GLY A 250 -14.11 -16.69 7.61
N ARG A 251 -12.85 -16.45 8.02
CA ARG A 251 -12.43 -16.33 9.44
C ARG A 251 -12.71 -14.92 9.95
N VAL A 252 -13.99 -14.54 9.91
CA VAL A 252 -14.42 -13.13 10.12
C VAL A 252 -14.13 -12.64 11.54
N ASP A 253 -14.32 -13.48 12.55
CA ASP A 253 -14.07 -13.10 13.96
C ASP A 253 -12.59 -12.80 14.18
N GLU A 254 -11.71 -13.64 13.64
CA GLU A 254 -10.27 -13.41 13.74
C GLU A 254 -9.83 -12.18 12.94
N ALA A 255 -10.50 -11.89 11.80
CA ALA A 255 -10.24 -10.66 11.05
C ALA A 255 -10.61 -9.42 11.87
N ILE A 256 -11.77 -9.45 12.56
CA ILE A 256 -12.19 -8.36 13.45
C ILE A 256 -11.14 -8.10 14.53
N GLU A 257 -10.66 -9.16 15.19
CA GLU A 257 -9.59 -9.03 16.19
C GLU A 257 -8.35 -8.34 15.63
N GLN A 258 -7.91 -8.72 14.42
CA GLN A 258 -6.74 -8.08 13.80
C GLN A 258 -6.98 -6.61 13.46
N TYR A 259 -8.17 -6.24 12.98
CA TYR A 259 -8.52 -4.85 12.73
C TYR A 259 -8.59 -4.03 14.02
N GLU A 260 -9.16 -4.58 15.10
CA GLU A 260 -9.22 -3.93 16.41
C GLU A 260 -7.82 -3.66 16.98
N LEU A 261 -6.90 -4.64 16.87
CA LEU A 261 -5.50 -4.48 17.26
C LEU A 261 -4.77 -3.43 16.40
N ALA A 262 -5.08 -3.36 15.09
CA ALA A 262 -4.52 -2.29 14.25
C ALA A 262 -4.98 -0.90 14.71
N ILE A 263 -6.24 -0.77 15.07
CA ILE A 263 -6.86 0.47 15.54
C ILE A 263 -6.42 0.85 16.95
N GLU A 264 -6.09 -0.13 17.79
CA GLU A 264 -5.51 0.12 19.12
C GLU A 264 -4.15 0.82 19.01
N HIS A 265 -3.31 0.39 18.06
CA HIS A 265 -2.00 0.99 17.81
C HIS A 265 -2.09 2.32 17.04
N ASP A 266 -2.99 2.43 16.08
CA ASP A 266 -3.29 3.69 15.37
C ASP A 266 -4.81 3.93 15.30
N PRO A 267 -5.38 4.70 16.23
CA PRO A 267 -6.81 5.01 16.24
C PRO A 267 -7.34 5.76 15.02
N ARG A 268 -6.43 6.25 14.14
CA ARG A 268 -6.77 6.95 12.90
C ARG A 268 -6.53 6.11 11.64
N HIS A 269 -6.18 4.85 11.79
CA HIS A 269 -5.99 3.94 10.65
C HIS A 269 -7.31 3.74 9.88
N ALA A 270 -7.52 4.56 8.86
CA ALA A 270 -8.80 4.68 8.16
C ALA A 270 -9.20 3.37 7.46
N GLU A 271 -8.24 2.65 6.90
CA GLU A 271 -8.45 1.39 6.20
C GLU A 271 -8.87 0.27 7.16
N ALA A 272 -8.18 0.15 8.29
CA ALA A 272 -8.56 -0.84 9.31
C ALA A 272 -9.96 -0.56 9.87
N LEU A 273 -10.30 0.71 10.12
CA LEU A 273 -11.65 1.13 10.51
C LEU A 273 -12.69 0.78 9.44
N SER A 274 -12.38 1.01 8.16
CA SER A 274 -13.27 0.68 7.03
C SER A 274 -13.45 -0.82 6.87
N ASN A 275 -12.38 -1.60 7.01
CA ASN A 275 -12.41 -3.06 6.91
C ASN A 275 -13.16 -3.68 8.11
N LEU A 276 -12.98 -3.13 9.33
CA LEU A 276 -13.75 -3.49 10.52
C LEU A 276 -15.24 -3.24 10.29
N GLY A 277 -15.61 -2.06 9.78
CA GLY A 277 -16.99 -1.74 9.42
C GLY A 277 -17.57 -2.74 8.41
N THR A 278 -16.80 -3.14 7.40
CA THR A 278 -17.21 -4.16 6.43
C THR A 278 -17.42 -5.53 7.09
N ALA A 279 -16.52 -5.94 7.99
CA ALA A 279 -16.64 -7.20 8.72
C ALA A 279 -17.93 -7.21 9.59
N TYR A 280 -18.22 -6.11 10.29
CA TYR A 280 -19.46 -5.96 11.05
C TYR A 280 -20.71 -5.99 10.15
N MET A 281 -20.66 -5.40 8.95
CA MET A 281 -21.77 -5.50 7.99
C MET A 281 -22.04 -6.94 7.56
N HIS A 282 -20.99 -7.74 7.34
CA HIS A 282 -21.15 -9.17 7.03
C HIS A 282 -21.77 -9.97 8.17
N GLN A 283 -21.56 -9.56 9.41
CA GLN A 283 -22.19 -10.15 10.60
C GLN A 283 -23.58 -9.59 10.91
N GLY A 284 -24.11 -8.61 10.12
CA GLY A 284 -25.37 -7.93 10.41
C GLY A 284 -25.30 -6.94 11.58
N ARG A 285 -24.12 -6.63 12.08
CA ARG A 285 -23.85 -5.68 13.20
C ARG A 285 -23.82 -4.25 12.66
N THR A 286 -24.96 -3.76 12.20
CA THR A 286 -25.05 -2.54 11.38
C THR A 286 -24.68 -1.26 12.16
N GLU A 287 -25.06 -1.18 13.44
CA GLU A 287 -24.74 -0.02 14.30
C GLU A 287 -23.24 0.10 14.55
N GLU A 288 -22.57 -1.03 14.77
CA GLU A 288 -21.12 -1.06 14.99
C GLU A 288 -20.38 -0.75 13.68
N ALA A 289 -20.89 -1.27 12.55
CA ALA A 289 -20.38 -0.91 11.24
C ALA A 289 -20.49 0.61 10.99
N LEU A 290 -21.63 1.23 11.32
CA LEU A 290 -21.84 2.66 11.19
C LEU A 290 -20.84 3.45 12.02
N GLN A 291 -20.55 3.04 13.25
CA GLN A 291 -19.54 3.70 14.11
C GLN A 291 -18.14 3.59 13.51
N ALA A 292 -17.76 2.40 13.02
CA ALA A 292 -16.47 2.16 12.40
C ALA A 292 -16.29 3.01 11.14
N PHE A 293 -17.27 3.02 10.22
CA PHE A 293 -17.21 3.83 9.00
C PHE A 293 -17.23 5.33 9.25
N ARG A 294 -17.98 5.81 10.25
CA ARG A 294 -17.95 7.24 10.65
C ARG A 294 -16.56 7.64 11.16
N ARG A 295 -15.88 6.76 11.89
CA ARG A 295 -14.49 6.99 12.32
C ARG A 295 -13.54 6.95 11.13
N ALA A 296 -13.71 5.97 10.22
CA ALA A 296 -12.93 5.88 8.99
C ALA A 296 -13.06 7.15 8.14
N ALA A 297 -14.28 7.61 7.88
CA ALA A 297 -14.55 8.78 7.04
C ALA A 297 -13.93 10.08 7.58
N ARG A 298 -13.82 10.22 8.90
CA ARG A 298 -13.12 11.37 9.52
C ARG A 298 -11.61 11.38 9.24
N ASN A 299 -11.02 10.24 8.90
CA ASN A 299 -9.60 10.04 8.70
C ASN A 299 -9.24 9.68 7.25
N ALA A 300 -10.24 9.61 6.36
CA ALA A 300 -10.13 9.02 5.02
C ALA A 300 -9.23 9.79 4.04
N GLY A 301 -8.72 10.96 4.41
CA GLY A 301 -7.92 11.76 3.48
C GLY A 301 -8.65 11.97 2.14
N PRO A 302 -7.99 11.78 0.99
CA PRO A 302 -8.61 11.95 -0.33
C PRO A 302 -9.41 10.73 -0.82
N ASP A 303 -9.52 9.64 -0.05
CA ASP A 303 -10.17 8.41 -0.47
C ASP A 303 -11.71 8.53 -0.44
N GLY A 304 -12.33 8.55 -1.64
CA GLY A 304 -13.79 8.58 -1.82
C GLY A 304 -14.49 7.28 -1.45
N PHE A 305 -13.79 6.15 -1.49
CA PHE A 305 -14.37 4.83 -1.27
C PHE A 305 -14.88 4.62 0.16
N ILE A 306 -14.21 5.18 1.15
CA ILE A 306 -14.66 5.11 2.54
C ILE A 306 -16.00 5.83 2.70
N HIS A 307 -16.18 6.98 2.05
CA HIS A 307 -17.45 7.70 2.02
C HIS A 307 -18.53 6.90 1.28
N HIS A 308 -18.20 6.27 0.16
CA HIS A 308 -19.11 5.37 -0.54
C HIS A 308 -19.60 4.23 0.38
N ARG A 309 -18.71 3.56 1.10
CA ARG A 309 -19.08 2.50 2.06
C ARG A 309 -19.97 3.01 3.18
N LEU A 310 -19.67 4.16 3.74
CA LEU A 310 -20.51 4.80 4.75
C LEU A 310 -21.91 5.12 4.18
N GLY A 311 -21.96 5.62 2.94
CA GLY A 311 -23.21 5.85 2.22
C GLY A 311 -24.07 4.57 2.10
N ILE A 312 -23.45 3.43 1.77
CA ILE A 312 -24.15 2.12 1.72
C ILE A 312 -24.74 1.76 3.09
N VAL A 313 -24.03 1.98 4.18
CA VAL A 313 -24.56 1.70 5.53
C VAL A 313 -25.79 2.57 5.82
N TYR A 314 -25.69 3.87 5.54
CA TYR A 314 -26.83 4.77 5.71
C TYR A 314 -28.02 4.37 4.82
N LEU A 315 -27.77 3.97 3.56
CA LEU A 315 -28.81 3.47 2.66
C LEU A 315 -29.53 2.24 3.22
N ARG A 316 -28.79 1.27 3.77
CA ARG A 316 -29.34 0.08 4.42
C ARG A 316 -30.19 0.40 5.66
N LEU A 317 -29.83 1.48 6.37
CA LEU A 317 -30.59 2.00 7.52
C LEU A 317 -31.76 2.91 7.09
N ALA A 318 -32.03 3.05 5.80
CA ALA A 318 -32.99 3.99 5.23
C ALA A 318 -32.76 5.46 5.63
N MET A 319 -31.53 5.81 6.02
CA MET A 319 -31.10 7.17 6.33
C MET A 319 -30.67 7.84 5.02
N TYR A 320 -31.65 8.12 4.16
CA TYR A 320 -31.39 8.50 2.76
C TYR A 320 -30.70 9.85 2.61
N GLN A 321 -30.93 10.81 3.50
CA GLN A 321 -30.30 12.13 3.42
C GLN A 321 -28.80 12.03 3.75
N GLU A 322 -28.47 11.32 4.81
CA GLU A 322 -27.07 11.05 5.19
C GLU A 322 -26.35 10.23 4.12
N ALA A 323 -27.04 9.26 3.51
CA ALA A 323 -26.50 8.49 2.39
C ALA A 323 -26.17 9.39 1.19
N ILE A 324 -27.10 10.31 0.82
CA ILE A 324 -26.88 11.28 -0.26
C ILE A 324 -25.63 12.14 0.00
N GLU A 325 -25.46 12.63 1.23
CA GLU A 325 -24.29 13.43 1.60
C GLU A 325 -23.01 12.63 1.41
N GLN A 326 -23.00 11.37 1.85
CA GLN A 326 -21.78 10.54 1.75
C GLN A 326 -21.47 10.13 0.29
N PHE A 327 -22.45 9.78 -0.51
CA PHE A 327 -22.21 9.46 -1.93
C PHE A 327 -21.75 10.69 -2.71
N ARG A 328 -22.26 11.89 -2.40
CA ARG A 328 -21.77 13.12 -3.00
C ARG A 328 -20.32 13.42 -2.60
N GLU A 329 -19.98 13.18 -1.32
CA GLU A 329 -18.60 13.34 -0.85
C GLU A 329 -17.67 12.32 -1.55
N ALA A 330 -18.12 11.07 -1.74
CA ALA A 330 -17.38 10.08 -2.52
C ALA A 330 -17.12 10.56 -3.95
N LEU A 331 -18.15 11.05 -4.64
CA LEU A 331 -18.08 11.55 -6.02
C LEU A 331 -17.28 12.85 -6.17
N SER A 332 -17.24 13.69 -5.12
CA SER A 332 -16.39 14.89 -5.13
C SER A 332 -14.90 14.54 -5.18
N ARG A 333 -14.52 13.38 -4.64
CA ARG A 333 -13.15 12.85 -4.60
C ARG A 333 -12.84 11.95 -5.78
N GLU A 334 -13.81 11.13 -6.18
CA GLU A 334 -13.72 10.16 -7.28
C GLU A 334 -14.94 10.26 -8.20
N PRO A 335 -14.94 11.20 -9.15
CA PRO A 335 -16.10 11.45 -10.03
C PRO A 335 -16.48 10.27 -10.93
N GLU A 336 -15.55 9.35 -11.21
CA GLU A 336 -15.77 8.18 -12.08
C GLU A 336 -16.14 6.90 -11.30
N MET A 337 -16.83 7.05 -10.14
CA MET A 337 -17.28 5.91 -9.35
C MET A 337 -18.72 5.53 -9.73
N ALA A 338 -18.89 4.61 -10.70
CA ALA A 338 -20.21 4.16 -11.18
C ALA A 338 -21.13 3.70 -10.05
N ASP A 339 -20.62 2.90 -9.10
CA ASP A 339 -21.42 2.43 -7.95
C ASP A 339 -21.93 3.57 -7.07
N ALA A 340 -21.13 4.64 -6.90
CA ALA A 340 -21.58 5.79 -6.09
C ALA A 340 -22.69 6.57 -6.78
N HIS A 341 -22.62 6.77 -8.10
CA HIS A 341 -23.69 7.34 -8.90
C HIS A 341 -24.95 6.47 -8.80
N PHE A 342 -24.83 5.15 -9.00
CA PHE A 342 -25.96 4.24 -8.90
C PHE A 342 -26.66 4.32 -7.53
N HIS A 343 -25.89 4.22 -6.43
CA HIS A 343 -26.47 4.27 -5.08
C HIS A 343 -27.05 5.66 -4.73
N LEU A 344 -26.44 6.74 -5.25
CA LEU A 344 -27.00 8.08 -5.13
C LEU A 344 -28.36 8.19 -5.84
N GLY A 345 -28.46 7.61 -7.04
CA GLY A 345 -29.74 7.46 -7.77
C GLY A 345 -30.78 6.69 -6.99
N GLU A 346 -30.41 5.55 -6.37
CA GLU A 346 -31.31 4.78 -5.49
C GLU A 346 -31.79 5.62 -4.29
N CYS A 347 -30.92 6.43 -3.68
CA CYS A 347 -31.30 7.33 -2.61
C CYS A 347 -32.30 8.41 -3.08
N TYR A 348 -32.03 9.05 -4.24
CA TYR A 348 -32.95 10.04 -4.79
C TYR A 348 -34.30 9.45 -5.16
N ARG A 349 -34.31 8.23 -5.71
CA ARG A 349 -35.56 7.50 -5.96
C ARG A 349 -36.34 7.22 -4.66
N ALA A 350 -35.68 6.79 -3.60
CA ALA A 350 -36.26 6.51 -2.31
C ALA A 350 -36.89 7.75 -1.64
N VAL A 351 -36.32 8.95 -1.86
CA VAL A 351 -36.92 10.22 -1.38
C VAL A 351 -37.88 10.88 -2.37
N GLY A 352 -38.23 10.20 -3.46
CA GLY A 352 -39.19 10.68 -4.44
C GLY A 352 -38.67 11.72 -5.43
N ASN A 353 -37.39 11.90 -5.54
CA ASN A 353 -36.78 12.81 -6.50
C ASN A 353 -36.37 12.07 -7.78
N GLU A 354 -37.40 11.70 -8.58
CA GLU A 354 -37.21 10.91 -9.81
C GLU A 354 -36.27 11.58 -10.82
N LYS A 355 -36.36 12.92 -10.95
CA LYS A 355 -35.50 13.64 -11.88
C LYS A 355 -34.00 13.43 -11.56
N LYS A 356 -33.61 13.62 -10.31
CA LYS A 356 -32.22 13.38 -9.90
C LYS A 356 -31.81 11.92 -9.95
N ALA A 357 -32.76 11.00 -9.67
CA ALA A 357 -32.49 9.58 -9.80
C ALA A 357 -32.12 9.22 -11.26
N ILE A 358 -32.84 9.76 -12.23
CA ILE A 358 -32.55 9.57 -13.66
C ILE A 358 -31.18 10.13 -14.01
N GLU A 359 -30.88 11.37 -13.60
CA GLU A 359 -29.57 12.00 -13.84
C GLU A 359 -28.40 11.14 -13.32
N GLU A 360 -28.55 10.54 -12.14
CA GLU A 360 -27.49 9.72 -11.54
C GLU A 360 -27.40 8.31 -12.19
N TYR A 361 -28.49 7.72 -12.64
CA TYR A 361 -28.42 6.45 -13.39
C TYR A 361 -27.84 6.66 -14.80
N GLU A 362 -28.10 7.80 -15.44
CA GLU A 362 -27.44 8.18 -16.68
C GLU A 362 -25.93 8.34 -16.47
N ALA A 363 -25.50 9.07 -15.43
CA ALA A 363 -24.10 9.20 -15.05
C ALA A 363 -23.45 7.84 -14.75
N THR A 364 -24.16 6.91 -14.12
CA THR A 364 -23.68 5.53 -13.93
C THR A 364 -23.34 4.88 -15.26
N LEU A 365 -24.21 5.02 -16.28
CA LEU A 365 -24.00 4.42 -17.60
C LEU A 365 -22.99 5.17 -18.46
N GLU A 366 -22.73 6.44 -18.20
CA GLU A 366 -21.61 7.18 -18.80
C GLU A 366 -20.28 6.62 -18.32
N VAL A 367 -20.15 6.30 -17.04
CA VAL A 367 -18.93 5.71 -16.43
C VAL A 367 -18.80 4.23 -16.79
N ASP A 368 -19.86 3.44 -16.63
CA ASP A 368 -19.92 2.01 -16.99
C ASP A 368 -21.14 1.71 -17.87
N PRO A 369 -20.96 1.69 -19.21
CA PRO A 369 -22.03 1.37 -20.16
C PRO A 369 -22.65 -0.02 -19.98
N ASN A 370 -21.99 -0.92 -19.22
CA ASN A 370 -22.47 -2.29 -18.99
C ASN A 370 -23.20 -2.46 -17.64
N TYR A 371 -23.46 -1.39 -16.91
CA TYR A 371 -24.12 -1.44 -15.62
C TYR A 371 -25.62 -1.78 -15.78
N VAL A 372 -25.90 -3.09 -15.83
CA VAL A 372 -27.25 -3.63 -16.17
C VAL A 372 -28.34 -3.08 -15.24
N THR A 373 -28.05 -2.98 -13.93
CA THR A 373 -29.06 -2.55 -12.96
C THR A 373 -29.45 -1.08 -13.15
N ALA A 374 -28.50 -0.19 -13.47
CA ALA A 374 -28.80 1.22 -13.76
C ALA A 374 -29.68 1.36 -15.00
N ARG A 375 -29.40 0.58 -16.05
CA ARG A 375 -30.22 0.54 -17.28
C ARG A 375 -31.64 0.12 -16.98
N THR A 376 -31.83 -0.95 -16.22
CA THR A 376 -33.17 -1.44 -15.82
C THR A 376 -33.95 -0.40 -14.99
N ARG A 377 -33.24 0.35 -14.12
CA ARG A 377 -33.87 1.44 -13.35
C ARG A 377 -34.34 2.58 -14.23
N LEU A 378 -33.55 2.99 -15.21
CA LEU A 378 -33.89 4.04 -16.18
C LEU A 378 -35.12 3.64 -17.04
N GLU A 379 -35.13 2.41 -17.55
CA GLU A 379 -36.26 1.89 -18.31
C GLU A 379 -37.56 1.91 -17.51
N GLY A 380 -37.51 1.64 -16.21
CA GLY A 380 -38.66 1.66 -15.31
C GLY A 380 -39.12 3.07 -14.90
N LEU A 381 -38.29 4.10 -15.05
CA LEU A 381 -38.61 5.50 -14.74
C LEU A 381 -38.92 6.33 -16.00
N SER A 382 -38.51 5.88 -17.17
CA SER A 382 -38.97 6.47 -18.42
C SER A 382 -40.45 6.27 -18.56
N PRO A 383 -41.28 7.30 -18.78
CA PRO A 383 -42.71 7.11 -19.05
C PRO A 383 -42.79 6.13 -20.23
N SER A 384 -43.41 4.98 -19.96
CA SER A 384 -43.74 4.00 -21.00
C SER A 384 -44.23 4.76 -22.23
N GLY A 385 -43.44 4.68 -23.31
CA GLY A 385 -43.68 5.44 -24.52
C GLY A 385 -45.15 5.45 -24.86
N GLU A 386 -45.64 6.64 -25.20
CA GLU A 386 -46.92 6.79 -25.85
C GLU A 386 -47.08 5.67 -26.87
N ALA A 387 -48.03 4.82 -26.63
CA ALA A 387 -48.43 3.79 -27.57
C ALA A 387 -48.61 4.49 -28.90
N ALA A 388 -47.75 4.16 -29.87
CA ALA A 388 -47.97 4.53 -31.25
C ALA A 388 -49.36 4.07 -31.64
N GLN A 389 -50.28 5.04 -31.75
CA GLN A 389 -51.50 4.88 -32.52
C GLN A 389 -51.21 5.24 -33.98
#